data_98bf1c2988ba133a80abadf0a8963cbf
#
_entry.id   98bf1c2988ba133a80abadf0a8963cbf
#
_cell.length_a   1.000
_cell.length_b   1.000
_cell.length_c   1.000
_cell.angle_alpha   90.00
_cell.angle_beta   90.00
_cell.angle_gamma   90.00
#
_symmetry.space_group_name_H-M   'P 1'
#
loop_
_entity.id
_entity.type
_entity.pdbx_description
1 polymer ?
#
loop_
_entity_poly.entity_id
_entity_poly.type
_entity_poly.pdbx_seq_one_letter_code
_entity_poly.pdbx_strand_id
1 'polypeptide(L)'
;MEKIINGKTYNTDTAKKVEVYQYSHESDFGYVYEALYRTKKGQWFLHYEGGPMSQYGKPVGNNQQGWGEGIRLLDESEVKEWMEQHADAETYQTYFECEEG
;
A
#
# COMPACT_ATOMS: atom_id res chain seq x y z
N MET A 1 -10.39 4.19 -5.56
CA MET A 1 -9.34 5.03 -6.18
C MET A 1 -8.82 4.39 -7.44
N GLU A 2 -8.55 5.18 -8.44
CA GLU A 2 -8.04 4.70 -9.71
C GLU A 2 -6.89 5.58 -10.17
N LYS A 3 -5.86 4.98 -10.76
CA LYS A 3 -4.72 5.71 -11.28
C LYS A 3 -4.19 5.03 -12.54
N ILE A 4 -3.74 5.84 -13.50
CA ILE A 4 -3.11 5.34 -14.72
C ILE A 4 -1.60 5.47 -14.56
N ILE A 5 -0.87 4.35 -14.70
CA ILE A 5 0.58 4.30 -14.61
C ILE A 5 1.09 3.53 -15.83
N ASN A 6 1.97 4.15 -16.61
CA ASN A 6 2.52 3.54 -17.83
C ASN A 6 1.44 3.04 -18.80
N GLY A 7 0.34 3.81 -18.91
CA GLY A 7 -0.76 3.48 -19.83
C GLY A 7 -1.68 2.37 -19.33
N LYS A 8 -1.50 1.89 -18.10
CA LYS A 8 -2.36 0.86 -17.50
C LYS A 8 -3.14 1.41 -16.34
N THR A 9 -4.37 0.93 -16.18
CA THR A 9 -5.27 1.37 -15.12
C THR A 9 -5.11 0.47 -13.90
N TYR A 10 -4.95 1.10 -12.73
CA TYR A 10 -4.92 0.43 -11.43
C TYR A 10 -6.06 0.98 -10.59
N ASN A 11 -7.00 0.10 -10.24
CA ASN A 11 -8.25 0.50 -9.61
C ASN A 11 -8.55 -0.40 -8.40
N THR A 12 -8.71 0.23 -7.24
CA THR A 12 -9.00 -0.51 -6.00
C THR A 12 -10.36 -1.19 -6.02
N ASP A 13 -11.27 -0.76 -6.89
CA ASP A 13 -12.61 -1.38 -7.00
C ASP A 13 -12.60 -2.68 -7.81
N THR A 14 -11.62 -2.87 -8.69
CA THR A 14 -11.55 -4.04 -9.59
C THR A 14 -10.43 -5.01 -9.23
N ALA A 15 -9.44 -4.58 -8.46
CA ALA A 15 -8.35 -5.43 -8.01
C ALA A 15 -8.73 -6.16 -6.72
N LYS A 16 -8.02 -7.24 -6.43
CA LYS A 16 -8.24 -7.99 -5.19
C LYS A 16 -7.44 -7.37 -4.06
N LYS A 17 -8.11 -6.98 -2.99
CA LYS A 17 -7.45 -6.53 -1.76
C LYS A 17 -6.91 -7.75 -1.01
N VAL A 18 -5.61 -7.77 -0.79
CA VAL A 18 -4.92 -8.90 -0.19
C VAL A 18 -4.72 -8.71 1.31
N GLU A 19 -4.27 -7.53 1.72
CA GLU A 19 -4.00 -7.23 3.13
C GLU A 19 -4.03 -5.74 3.37
N VAL A 20 -4.26 -5.33 4.63
CA VAL A 20 -4.29 -3.92 5.03
C VAL A 20 -3.40 -3.74 6.26
N TYR A 21 -2.64 -2.66 6.27
CA TYR A 21 -1.90 -2.20 7.43
C TYR A 21 -2.37 -0.80 7.79
N GLN A 22 -2.64 -0.56 9.06
CA GLN A 22 -3.05 0.76 9.53
C GLN A 22 -2.31 1.09 10.82
N TYR A 23 -1.72 2.28 10.86
CA TYR A 23 -1.10 2.83 12.05
C TYR A 23 -1.93 4.02 12.50
N SER A 24 -2.42 3.97 13.76
CA SER A 24 -3.25 5.02 14.36
C SER A 24 -4.61 5.17 13.65
N HIS A 25 -5.23 6.34 13.70
CA HIS A 25 -6.57 6.58 13.16
C HIS A 25 -6.60 7.83 12.28
N GLU A 26 -7.67 7.96 11.52
CA GLU A 26 -7.78 8.98 10.46
C GLU A 26 -7.61 10.42 10.92
N SER A 27 -7.86 10.72 12.19
CA SER A 27 -7.70 12.08 12.71
C SER A 27 -6.33 12.35 13.30
N ASP A 28 -5.44 11.36 13.31
CA ASP A 28 -4.07 11.50 13.81
C ASP A 28 -3.16 11.99 12.67
N PHE A 29 -2.36 13.02 12.92
CA PHE A 29 -1.43 13.55 11.93
C PHE A 29 -0.35 12.54 11.51
N GLY A 30 -0.07 11.54 12.34
CA GLY A 30 0.84 10.45 12.01
C GLY A 30 0.19 9.21 11.40
N TYR A 31 -1.10 9.29 11.08
CA TYR A 31 -1.86 8.19 10.51
C TYR A 31 -1.20 7.63 9.24
N VAL A 32 -1.18 6.31 9.14
CA VAL A 32 -0.73 5.60 7.92
C VAL A 32 -1.76 4.52 7.61
N TYR A 33 -2.17 4.46 6.36
CA TYR A 33 -3.01 3.40 5.82
C TYR A 33 -2.34 2.85 4.56
N GLU A 34 -2.19 1.54 4.49
CA GLU A 34 -1.65 0.86 3.32
C GLU A 34 -2.50 -0.37 3.02
N ALA A 35 -2.99 -0.49 1.80
CA ALA A 35 -3.73 -1.66 1.36
C ALA A 35 -3.03 -2.26 0.15
N LEU A 36 -2.67 -3.54 0.27
CA LEU A 36 -2.00 -4.27 -0.80
C LEU A 36 -3.04 -4.92 -1.71
N TYR A 37 -2.89 -4.67 -3.00
CA TYR A 37 -3.80 -5.19 -4.03
C TYR A 37 -3.04 -5.99 -5.07
N ARG A 38 -3.77 -6.91 -5.70
CA ARG A 38 -3.26 -7.62 -6.86
C ARG A 38 -4.27 -7.57 -7.99
N THR A 39 -3.83 -7.17 -9.18
CA THR A 39 -4.69 -7.13 -10.36
C THR A 39 -4.95 -8.54 -10.89
N LYS A 40 -5.95 -8.68 -11.75
CA LYS A 40 -6.24 -9.96 -12.42
C LYS A 40 -5.07 -10.47 -13.25
N LYS A 41 -4.21 -9.58 -13.72
CA LYS A 41 -3.00 -9.94 -14.49
C LYS A 41 -1.79 -10.24 -13.61
N GLY A 42 -1.94 -10.16 -12.28
CA GLY A 42 -0.88 -10.49 -11.36
C GLY A 42 0.03 -9.35 -10.95
N GLN A 43 -0.26 -8.13 -11.35
CA GLN A 43 0.49 -6.96 -10.92
C GLN A 43 0.11 -6.56 -9.51
N TRP A 44 1.09 -6.33 -8.66
CA TRP A 44 0.88 -5.85 -7.30
C TRP A 44 0.93 -4.33 -7.25
N PHE A 45 0.07 -3.75 -6.43
CA PHE A 45 0.16 -2.33 -6.12
C PHE A 45 -0.31 -2.04 -4.70
N LEU A 46 0.15 -0.91 -4.18
CA LEU A 46 -0.19 -0.45 -2.85
C LEU A 46 -1.02 0.82 -2.97
N HIS A 47 -2.22 0.81 -2.37
CA HIS A 47 -2.99 2.03 -2.16
C HIS A 47 -2.62 2.56 -0.78
N TYR A 48 -2.12 3.77 -0.72
CA TYR A 48 -1.65 4.36 0.52
C TYR A 48 -2.29 5.70 0.77
N GLU A 49 -2.44 6.04 2.05
CA GLU A 49 -2.78 7.38 2.48
C GLU A 49 -2.17 7.63 3.85
N GLY A 50 -1.97 8.88 4.19
CA GLY A 50 -1.38 9.21 5.48
C GLY A 50 -1.51 10.66 5.84
N GLY A 51 -1.32 10.93 7.13
CA GLY A 51 -1.40 12.25 7.70
C GLY A 51 -0.19 13.12 7.38
N PRO A 52 -0.26 14.42 7.72
CA PRO A 52 0.83 15.35 7.43
C PRO A 52 2.18 14.99 8.04
N MET A 53 2.18 14.26 9.15
CA MET A 53 3.40 13.86 9.84
C MET A 53 3.83 12.42 9.52
N SER A 54 3.11 11.74 8.62
CA SER A 54 3.48 10.42 8.15
C SER A 54 4.42 10.51 6.95
N GLN A 55 4.95 9.35 6.53
CA GLN A 55 5.78 9.27 5.32
C GLN A 55 5.04 9.67 4.05
N TYR A 56 3.71 9.72 4.09
CA TYR A 56 2.86 10.07 2.95
C TYR A 56 2.39 11.53 2.96
N GLY A 57 2.76 12.29 3.98
CA GLY A 57 2.46 13.71 4.01
C GLY A 57 3.07 14.42 2.79
N LYS A 58 2.35 15.39 2.24
CA LYS A 58 2.83 16.11 1.08
C LYS A 58 2.83 17.62 1.33
N PRO A 59 3.76 18.36 0.70
CA PRO A 59 3.79 19.81 0.83
C PRO A 59 2.51 20.45 0.27
N VAL A 60 1.90 21.37 1.04
CA VAL A 60 0.71 22.11 0.63
C VAL A 60 0.93 23.61 0.70
N GLY A 61 2.15 24.06 1.01
CA GLY A 61 2.52 25.46 1.13
C GLY A 61 3.92 25.60 1.68
N ASN A 62 4.34 26.83 1.98
CA ASN A 62 5.65 27.07 2.58
C ASN A 62 5.71 26.46 3.98
N ASN A 63 6.59 25.47 4.17
CA ASN A 63 6.80 24.81 5.45
C ASN A 63 5.54 24.13 6.01
N GLN A 64 4.58 23.79 5.15
CA GLN A 64 3.36 23.11 5.55
C GLN A 64 3.25 21.75 4.88
N GLN A 65 2.71 20.77 5.64
CA GLN A 65 2.45 19.42 5.15
C GLN A 65 0.96 19.15 5.19
N GLY A 66 0.45 18.44 4.20
CA GLY A 66 -0.93 18.00 4.14
C GLY A 66 -1.05 16.50 4.07
N TRP A 67 -2.28 16.03 3.99
CA TRP A 67 -2.60 14.62 3.82
C TRP A 67 -2.22 14.15 2.42
N GLY A 68 -1.67 12.96 2.33
CA GLY A 68 -1.27 12.37 1.06
C GLY A 68 -2.00 11.08 0.79
N GLU A 69 -2.21 10.78 -0.49
CA GLU A 69 -2.85 9.54 -0.94
C GLU A 69 -2.33 9.21 -2.34
N GLY A 70 -2.18 7.91 -2.63
CA GLY A 70 -1.75 7.50 -3.95
C GLY A 70 -1.76 5.99 -4.13
N ILE A 71 -1.32 5.59 -5.32
CA ILE A 71 -1.10 4.20 -5.69
C ILE A 71 0.34 4.06 -6.15
N ARG A 72 1.02 3.01 -5.67
CA ARG A 72 2.39 2.70 -6.04
C ARG A 72 2.51 1.25 -6.46
N LEU A 73 3.13 1.01 -7.61
CA LEU A 73 3.38 -0.37 -8.06
C LEU A 73 4.48 -0.99 -7.20
N LEU A 74 4.33 -2.27 -6.88
CA LEU A 74 5.33 -3.05 -6.16
C LEU A 74 5.80 -4.20 -7.02
N ASP A 75 7.10 -4.49 -6.98
CA ASP A 75 7.62 -5.74 -7.50
C ASP A 75 7.49 -6.86 -6.46
N GLU A 76 7.79 -8.07 -6.84
CA GLU A 76 7.65 -9.22 -5.95
C GLU A 76 8.50 -9.11 -4.69
N SER A 77 9.72 -8.60 -4.83
CA SER A 77 10.62 -8.40 -3.69
C SER A 77 10.04 -7.41 -2.67
N GLU A 78 9.49 -6.30 -3.17
CA GLU A 78 8.85 -5.31 -2.31
C GLU A 78 7.59 -5.87 -1.62
N VAL A 79 6.81 -6.68 -2.33
CA VAL A 79 5.62 -7.33 -1.76
C VAL A 79 6.01 -8.28 -0.63
N LYS A 80 7.03 -9.10 -0.84
CA LYS A 80 7.51 -10.02 0.19
C LYS A 80 7.96 -9.28 1.44
N GLU A 81 8.72 -8.19 1.27
CA GLU A 81 9.17 -7.37 2.38
C GLU A 81 7.99 -6.74 3.13
N TRP A 82 7.02 -6.21 2.40
CA TRP A 82 5.83 -5.61 3.01
C TRP A 82 5.01 -6.66 3.78
N MET A 83 4.81 -7.85 3.20
CA MET A 83 4.08 -8.93 3.85
C MET A 83 4.80 -9.45 5.10
N GLU A 84 6.13 -9.51 5.09
CA GLU A 84 6.90 -9.91 6.27
C GLU A 84 6.69 -8.97 7.44
N GLN A 85 6.45 -7.70 7.16
CA GLN A 85 6.22 -6.69 8.19
C GLN A 85 4.77 -6.60 8.65
N HIS A 86 3.81 -6.86 7.76
CA HIS A 86 2.41 -6.49 8.01
C HIS A 86 1.40 -7.62 7.86
N ALA A 87 1.74 -8.73 7.25
CA ALA A 87 0.83 -9.85 7.04
C ALA A 87 1.19 -11.03 7.94
N ASP A 88 0.24 -11.96 8.13
CA ASP A 88 0.52 -13.20 8.83
C ASP A 88 1.16 -14.22 7.90
N ALA A 89 1.66 -15.31 8.48
CA ALA A 89 2.34 -16.38 7.72
C ALA A 89 1.41 -17.02 6.71
N GLU A 90 0.14 -17.19 7.04
CA GLU A 90 -0.84 -17.80 6.15
C GLU A 90 -1.06 -16.97 4.89
N THR A 91 -1.20 -15.67 5.03
CA THR A 91 -1.36 -14.76 3.90
C THR A 91 -0.12 -14.79 3.00
N TYR A 92 1.05 -14.73 3.60
CA TYR A 92 2.32 -14.81 2.86
C TYR A 92 2.40 -16.12 2.05
N GLN A 93 2.12 -17.24 2.69
CA GLN A 93 2.23 -18.58 2.08
C GLN A 93 1.17 -18.83 1.01
N THR A 94 0.08 -18.07 1.00
CA THR A 94 -0.91 -18.12 -0.07
C THR A 94 -0.32 -17.72 -1.41
N TYR A 95 0.66 -16.83 -1.40
CA TYR A 95 1.22 -16.24 -2.62
C TYR A 95 2.67 -16.64 -2.88
N PHE A 96 3.42 -17.04 -1.87
CA PHE A 96 4.85 -17.31 -1.99
C PHE A 96 5.24 -18.55 -1.22
N GLU A 97 6.20 -19.29 -1.76
CA GLU A 97 6.78 -20.44 -1.07
C GLU A 97 7.74 -19.96 0.01
N CYS A 98 7.77 -20.71 1.12
CA CYS A 98 8.66 -20.45 2.24
C CYS A 98 9.42 -21.73 2.63
N GLU A 99 10.65 -21.55 3.10
CA GLU A 99 11.42 -22.60 3.74
C GLU A 99 11.35 -22.43 5.26
N GLU A 100 11.47 -23.53 5.98
CA GLU A 100 11.58 -23.44 7.44
C GLU A 100 12.95 -22.89 7.83
N GLY A 101 12.93 -21.98 8.78
CA GLY A 101 14.15 -21.39 9.31
C GLY A 101 14.89 -22.28 10.30
#